data_c0241d5dd3cced1b86278748c2c14e8a
#
_entry.id   c0241d5dd3cced1b86278748c2c14e8a
#
_cell.length_a   1.000
_cell.length_b   1.000
_cell.length_c   1.000
_cell.angle_alpha   90.00
_cell.angle_beta   90.00
_cell.angle_gamma   90.00
#
_symmetry.space_group_name_H-M   'P 1'
#
loop_
_entity.id
_entity.type
_entity.pdbx_description
1 polymer ?
#
loop_
_entity_poly.entity_id
_entity_poly.type
_entity_poly.pdbx_seq_one_letter_code
_entity_poly.pdbx_strand_id
1 'polypeptide(L)'
;FGCRAYTDFEVMLEQEKPEATRSLSGKMINLLKDEIPGMIGGSADLGPSNKTEMKGEGDFSAENPAGRNIHFGVRELAMAAIGNGIMLHGGLRAYVATFFVFSDYVKPMARLSALMGVPLTFVLTHDSIGVGEDGPTHEPIEQLAMLRAMPNLRVFRPCDATETSAAWLTAASSEKTPTALVLTRQNLAPITGSSREALKGGYVIDDCEGTPEVILIASGSEVELAVKAKAELEAEGTKVRVVSMPCMELFEEQSAEYREAVLPRAVRKRVAIEALSDFGWGKYVGLDGAYV
;
A
#
# COMPACT_ATOMS: atom_id res chain seq x y z
N PHE A 1 10.29 -23.22 13.68
CA PHE A 1 10.94 -22.06 13.09
C PHE A 1 9.84 -21.07 12.74
N GLY A 2 9.52 -20.11 13.66
CA GLY A 2 8.56 -19.05 13.39
C GLY A 2 9.18 -17.95 12.51
N CYS A 3 8.39 -17.31 11.65
CA CYS A 3 8.78 -16.05 11.04
C CYS A 3 9.03 -15.05 12.18
N ARG A 4 10.30 -14.63 12.39
CA ARG A 4 10.58 -13.53 13.31
C ARG A 4 10.02 -12.25 12.68
N ALA A 5 9.21 -11.52 13.44
CA ALA A 5 8.89 -10.15 13.11
C ALA A 5 10.17 -9.30 13.24
N TYR A 6 10.44 -8.48 12.24
CA TYR A 6 11.55 -7.53 12.27
C TYR A 6 11.01 -6.19 12.80
N THR A 7 11.04 -6.04 14.13
CA THR A 7 10.45 -4.88 14.83
C THR A 7 11.41 -3.71 15.01
N ASP A 8 12.71 -3.95 14.81
CA ASP A 8 13.76 -2.97 15.13
C ASP A 8 14.20 -2.12 13.92
N PHE A 9 13.59 -2.36 12.74
CA PHE A 9 13.89 -1.59 11.54
C PHE A 9 13.04 -0.32 11.51
N GLU A 10 13.69 0.85 11.59
CA GLU A 10 13.01 2.14 11.69
C GLU A 10 13.24 3.07 10.49
N VAL A 11 13.89 2.59 9.43
CA VAL A 11 14.27 3.43 8.30
C VAL A 11 13.04 3.88 7.51
N MET A 12 12.90 5.20 7.41
CA MET A 12 11.94 5.85 6.53
C MET A 12 12.71 6.51 5.38
N LEU A 13 12.25 6.30 4.15
CA LEU A 13 12.84 6.97 2.99
C LEU A 13 12.53 8.46 3.00
N GLU A 14 13.51 9.25 2.62
CA GLU A 14 13.33 10.66 2.30
C GLU A 14 13.04 10.82 0.80
N GLN A 15 12.19 11.78 0.45
CA GLN A 15 11.83 12.09 -0.92
C GLN A 15 11.99 13.58 -1.18
N GLU A 16 12.94 13.92 -2.06
CA GLU A 16 13.24 15.31 -2.42
C GLU A 16 12.55 15.74 -3.74
N LYS A 17 12.20 14.80 -4.59
CA LYS A 17 11.64 15.03 -5.92
C LYS A 17 10.51 14.05 -6.23
N PRO A 18 9.64 14.36 -7.22
CA PRO A 18 8.60 13.43 -7.62
C PRO A 18 9.18 12.06 -8.02
N GLU A 19 8.63 10.99 -7.43
CA GLU A 19 9.04 9.61 -7.68
C GLU A 19 7.85 8.66 -7.54
N ALA A 20 7.81 7.62 -8.37
CA ALA A 20 6.75 6.61 -8.32
C ALA A 20 6.87 5.73 -7.07
N THR A 21 5.76 5.43 -6.42
CA THR A 21 5.79 4.59 -5.19
C THR A 21 6.30 3.17 -5.47
N ARG A 22 6.18 2.63 -6.70
CA ARG A 22 6.86 1.38 -7.09
C ARG A 22 8.39 1.49 -7.02
N SER A 23 8.95 2.65 -7.39
CA SER A 23 10.40 2.88 -7.33
C SER A 23 10.87 3.05 -5.88
N LEU A 24 10.08 3.74 -5.07
CA LEU A 24 10.31 3.86 -3.62
C LEU A 24 10.24 2.50 -2.94
N SER A 25 9.27 1.66 -3.33
CA SER A 25 9.19 0.26 -2.88
C SER A 25 10.44 -0.54 -3.25
N GLY A 26 10.97 -0.37 -4.46
CA GLY A 26 12.23 -0.99 -4.89
C GLY A 26 13.44 -0.56 -4.04
N LYS A 27 13.47 0.71 -3.60
CA LYS A 27 14.46 1.18 -2.63
C LYS A 27 14.30 0.49 -1.28
N MET A 28 13.06 0.37 -0.78
CA MET A 28 12.77 -0.31 0.48
C MET A 28 13.17 -1.79 0.43
N ILE A 29 12.86 -2.51 -0.67
CA ILE A 29 13.31 -3.90 -0.88
C ILE A 29 14.84 -3.99 -0.73
N ASN A 30 15.57 -3.05 -1.34
CA ASN A 30 17.03 -3.04 -1.31
C ASN A 30 17.65 -2.58 0.01
N LEU A 31 16.92 -1.91 0.87
CA LEU A 31 17.29 -1.67 2.25
C LEU A 31 16.99 -2.89 3.13
N LEU A 32 15.77 -3.43 3.00
CA LEU A 32 15.31 -4.56 3.80
C LEU A 32 16.10 -5.86 3.53
N LYS A 33 16.60 -6.08 2.30
CA LYS A 33 17.38 -7.28 1.97
C LYS A 33 18.67 -7.40 2.81
N ASP A 34 19.25 -6.28 3.20
CA ASP A 34 20.47 -6.24 4.02
C ASP A 34 20.15 -6.50 5.49
N GLU A 35 18.98 -6.07 5.96
CA GLU A 35 18.49 -6.28 7.33
C GLU A 35 17.82 -7.65 7.52
N ILE A 36 17.27 -8.23 6.46
CA ILE A 36 16.55 -9.50 6.46
C ILE A 36 17.27 -10.51 5.57
N PRO A 37 18.28 -11.24 6.07
CA PRO A 37 19.05 -12.18 5.26
C PRO A 37 18.21 -13.27 4.60
N GLY A 38 17.08 -13.63 5.19
CA GLY A 38 16.12 -14.59 4.65
C GLY A 38 15.06 -13.99 3.70
N MET A 39 15.20 -12.73 3.29
CA MET A 39 14.28 -12.14 2.32
C MET A 39 14.48 -12.74 0.93
N ILE A 40 13.41 -13.18 0.28
CA ILE A 40 13.40 -13.77 -1.06
C ILE A 40 12.14 -13.35 -1.80
N GLY A 41 12.20 -13.17 -3.10
CA GLY A 41 10.99 -12.81 -3.85
C GLY A 41 11.24 -12.49 -5.30
N GLY A 42 10.23 -11.94 -5.95
CA GLY A 42 10.29 -11.57 -7.37
C GLY A 42 8.93 -11.36 -7.99
N SER A 43 8.89 -11.34 -9.32
CA SER A 43 7.71 -10.96 -10.09
C SER A 43 7.25 -12.05 -11.06
N ALA A 44 5.98 -11.97 -11.44
CA ALA A 44 5.41 -12.74 -12.55
C ALA A 44 5.81 -12.09 -13.89
N ASP A 45 7.08 -12.26 -14.28
CA ASP A 45 7.71 -11.77 -15.51
C ASP A 45 7.72 -10.23 -15.70
N LEU A 46 7.53 -9.47 -14.61
CA LEU A 46 7.42 -8.01 -14.62
C LEU A 46 8.45 -7.33 -13.71
N GLY A 47 9.55 -8.01 -13.35
CA GLY A 47 10.57 -7.52 -12.41
C GLY A 47 11.06 -6.10 -12.68
N PRO A 48 11.52 -5.77 -13.91
CA PRO A 48 12.00 -4.43 -14.25
C PRO A 48 10.92 -3.34 -14.11
N SER A 49 9.66 -3.65 -14.46
CA SER A 49 8.53 -2.71 -14.34
C SER A 49 8.06 -2.56 -12.90
N ASN A 50 8.00 -3.65 -12.14
CA ASN A 50 7.61 -3.65 -10.73
C ASN A 50 8.70 -3.09 -9.80
N LYS A 51 9.96 -2.98 -10.28
CA LYS A 51 11.12 -2.55 -9.48
C LYS A 51 11.41 -3.46 -8.28
N THR A 52 11.27 -4.77 -8.46
CA THR A 52 11.33 -5.75 -7.35
C THR A 52 12.62 -6.56 -7.28
N GLU A 53 13.64 -6.18 -8.02
CA GLU A 53 14.94 -6.84 -7.99
C GLU A 53 15.74 -6.46 -6.73
N MET A 54 16.22 -7.46 -6.01
CA MET A 54 17.22 -7.32 -4.97
C MET A 54 18.61 -7.30 -5.63
N LYS A 55 19.18 -6.11 -5.75
CA LYS A 55 20.45 -5.86 -6.44
C LYS A 55 21.60 -6.62 -5.77
N GLY A 56 22.36 -7.35 -6.57
CA GLY A 56 23.53 -8.10 -6.11
C GLY A 56 23.24 -9.47 -5.49
N GLU A 57 21.95 -9.85 -5.34
CA GLU A 57 21.57 -11.10 -4.68
C GLU A 57 21.46 -12.31 -5.63
N GLY A 58 21.59 -12.09 -6.93
CA GLY A 58 21.52 -13.13 -7.96
C GLY A 58 20.14 -13.77 -8.11
N ASP A 59 20.00 -14.50 -9.21
CA ASP A 59 18.75 -15.19 -9.53
C ASP A 59 18.74 -16.59 -8.90
N PHE A 60 17.62 -16.96 -8.30
CA PHE A 60 17.40 -18.30 -7.79
C PHE A 60 17.24 -19.29 -8.95
N SER A 61 18.15 -20.26 -9.04
CA SER A 61 18.12 -21.29 -10.06
C SER A 61 18.76 -22.60 -9.55
N ALA A 62 18.73 -23.65 -10.37
CA ALA A 62 19.41 -24.91 -10.06
C ALA A 62 20.92 -24.71 -9.93
N GLU A 63 21.51 -23.80 -10.71
CA GLU A 63 22.93 -23.45 -10.71
C GLU A 63 23.28 -22.47 -9.59
N ASN A 64 22.30 -21.69 -9.11
CA ASN A 64 22.47 -20.73 -8.03
C ASN A 64 21.34 -20.84 -7.00
N PRO A 65 21.32 -21.88 -6.17
CA PRO A 65 20.28 -22.05 -5.15
C PRO A 65 20.34 -21.05 -3.99
N ALA A 66 21.42 -20.24 -3.92
CA ALA A 66 21.55 -19.14 -2.96
C ALA A 66 21.01 -17.82 -3.50
N GLY A 67 20.62 -17.74 -4.77
CA GLY A 67 20.02 -16.55 -5.36
C GLY A 67 18.69 -16.20 -4.67
N ARG A 68 18.42 -14.90 -4.54
CA ARG A 68 17.25 -14.41 -3.79
C ARG A 68 16.16 -13.82 -4.69
N ASN A 69 16.46 -13.60 -5.99
CA ASN A 69 15.49 -13.16 -6.97
C ASN A 69 14.83 -14.36 -7.66
N ILE A 70 13.51 -14.47 -7.56
CA ILE A 70 12.75 -15.56 -8.19
C ILE A 70 12.03 -15.02 -9.43
N HIS A 71 12.27 -15.66 -10.58
CA HIS A 71 11.53 -15.40 -11.80
C HIS A 71 10.36 -16.38 -11.93
N PHE A 72 9.16 -15.93 -11.54
CA PHE A 72 7.98 -16.79 -11.54
C PHE A 72 7.37 -17.04 -12.93
N GLY A 73 7.75 -16.23 -13.93
CA GLY A 73 7.10 -16.21 -15.24
C GLY A 73 5.66 -15.67 -15.15
N VAL A 74 4.92 -15.72 -16.24
CA VAL A 74 3.51 -15.29 -16.29
C VAL A 74 2.62 -16.34 -15.61
N ARG A 75 2.65 -16.37 -14.26
CA ARG A 75 1.99 -17.39 -13.42
C ARG A 75 1.58 -16.83 -12.06
N GLU A 76 0.77 -15.80 -12.03
CA GLU A 76 0.42 -15.04 -10.83
C GLU A 76 -0.17 -15.93 -9.73
N LEU A 77 -1.08 -16.84 -10.07
CA LEU A 77 -1.67 -17.79 -9.12
C LEU A 77 -0.61 -18.72 -8.52
N ALA A 78 0.24 -19.31 -9.36
CA ALA A 78 1.32 -20.19 -8.89
C ALA A 78 2.37 -19.43 -8.10
N MET A 79 2.74 -18.21 -8.53
CA MET A 79 3.64 -17.32 -7.80
C MET A 79 3.16 -17.07 -6.37
N ALA A 80 1.90 -16.69 -6.21
CA ALA A 80 1.32 -16.44 -4.89
C ALA A 80 1.20 -17.73 -4.04
N ALA A 81 0.90 -18.89 -4.68
CA ALA A 81 0.89 -20.18 -4.00
C ALA A 81 2.29 -20.58 -3.52
N ILE A 82 3.33 -20.40 -4.36
CA ILE A 82 4.73 -20.64 -4.00
C ILE A 82 5.14 -19.73 -2.84
N GLY A 83 4.81 -18.44 -2.91
CA GLY A 83 5.05 -17.48 -1.83
C GLY A 83 4.44 -17.94 -0.50
N ASN A 84 3.18 -18.39 -0.53
CA ASN A 84 2.54 -18.98 0.65
C ASN A 84 3.27 -20.23 1.16
N GLY A 85 3.72 -21.10 0.26
CA GLY A 85 4.48 -22.31 0.63
C GLY A 85 5.81 -21.98 1.29
N ILE A 86 6.55 -21.00 0.77
CA ILE A 86 7.83 -20.51 1.34
C ILE A 86 7.58 -19.98 2.75
N MET A 87 6.56 -19.14 2.93
CA MET A 87 6.23 -18.56 4.24
C MET A 87 5.77 -19.62 5.25
N LEU A 88 4.99 -20.63 4.81
CA LEU A 88 4.54 -21.73 5.66
C LEU A 88 5.68 -22.65 6.08
N HIS A 89 6.67 -22.87 5.20
CA HIS A 89 7.87 -23.63 5.56
C HIS A 89 8.65 -22.96 6.69
N GLY A 90 8.65 -21.63 6.71
CA GLY A 90 9.36 -20.81 7.70
C GLY A 90 10.84 -20.62 7.37
N GLY A 91 11.48 -19.68 8.09
CA GLY A 91 12.91 -19.34 7.93
C GLY A 91 13.19 -18.29 6.84
N LEU A 92 12.26 -18.07 5.92
CA LEU A 92 12.36 -17.05 4.86
C LEU A 92 11.24 -16.02 4.98
N ARG A 93 11.47 -14.84 4.39
CA ARG A 93 10.50 -13.77 4.27
C ARG A 93 10.24 -13.49 2.79
N ALA A 94 9.10 -13.91 2.30
CA ALA A 94 8.79 -13.83 0.88
C ALA A 94 7.98 -12.58 0.52
N TYR A 95 8.26 -12.02 -0.66
CA TYR A 95 7.37 -11.12 -1.37
C TYR A 95 7.12 -11.62 -2.80
N VAL A 96 5.96 -11.29 -3.36
CA VAL A 96 5.58 -11.63 -4.73
C VAL A 96 4.98 -10.42 -5.41
N ALA A 97 5.22 -10.25 -6.71
CA ALA A 97 4.86 -9.01 -7.40
C ALA A 97 4.30 -9.22 -8.79
N THR A 98 3.33 -8.39 -9.14
CA THR A 98 2.76 -8.27 -10.49
C THR A 98 2.13 -6.88 -10.65
N PHE A 99 1.55 -6.57 -11.83
CA PHE A 99 0.70 -5.40 -11.97
C PHE A 99 -0.61 -5.58 -11.20
N PHE A 100 -1.15 -4.48 -10.71
CA PHE A 100 -2.30 -4.52 -9.81
C PHE A 100 -3.55 -5.12 -10.47
N VAL A 101 -3.80 -4.86 -11.75
CA VAL A 101 -4.92 -5.49 -12.49
C VAL A 101 -4.84 -7.02 -12.44
N PHE A 102 -3.63 -7.61 -12.45
CA PHE A 102 -3.44 -9.05 -12.37
C PHE A 102 -3.60 -9.62 -10.96
N SER A 103 -3.97 -8.78 -9.98
CA SER A 103 -4.45 -9.27 -8.68
C SER A 103 -5.70 -10.15 -8.82
N ASP A 104 -6.42 -10.07 -9.93
CA ASP A 104 -7.50 -10.98 -10.29
C ASP A 104 -7.04 -12.44 -10.29
N TYR A 105 -5.81 -12.71 -10.77
CA TYR A 105 -5.21 -14.05 -10.74
C TYR A 105 -4.53 -14.38 -9.42
N VAL A 106 -4.07 -13.40 -8.66
CA VAL A 106 -3.48 -13.56 -7.32
C VAL A 106 -4.54 -13.81 -6.26
N LYS A 107 -5.75 -13.28 -6.42
CA LYS A 107 -6.84 -13.24 -5.43
C LYS A 107 -7.08 -14.56 -4.69
N PRO A 108 -7.19 -15.74 -5.34
CA PRO A 108 -7.45 -16.98 -4.61
C PRO A 108 -6.37 -17.30 -3.59
N MET A 109 -5.11 -17.03 -3.92
CA MET A 109 -3.97 -17.31 -3.05
C MET A 109 -3.78 -16.23 -1.99
N ALA A 110 -4.09 -14.96 -2.28
CA ALA A 110 -4.13 -13.89 -1.28
C ALA A 110 -5.20 -14.18 -0.21
N ARG A 111 -6.38 -14.68 -0.64
CA ARG A 111 -7.41 -15.14 0.28
C ARG A 111 -6.93 -16.30 1.17
N LEU A 112 -6.17 -17.24 0.62
CA LEU A 112 -5.59 -18.34 1.40
C LEU A 112 -4.49 -17.82 2.35
N SER A 113 -3.65 -16.85 1.94
CA SER A 113 -2.69 -16.21 2.85
C SER A 113 -3.41 -15.64 4.08
N ALA A 114 -4.47 -14.87 3.85
CA ALA A 114 -5.27 -14.26 4.91
C ALA A 114 -5.95 -15.31 5.82
N LEU A 115 -6.54 -16.37 5.22
CA LEU A 115 -7.22 -17.44 5.94
C LEU A 115 -6.26 -18.26 6.81
N MET A 116 -5.07 -18.56 6.29
CA MET A 116 -4.03 -19.34 7.01
C MET A 116 -3.18 -18.50 7.97
N GLY A 117 -3.34 -17.19 7.97
CA GLY A 117 -2.50 -16.28 8.77
C GLY A 117 -1.04 -16.28 8.29
N VAL A 118 -0.82 -16.28 6.98
CA VAL A 118 0.50 -16.27 6.35
C VAL A 118 0.89 -14.84 5.96
N PRO A 119 1.92 -14.24 6.57
CA PRO A 119 2.29 -12.84 6.34
C PRO A 119 3.09 -12.64 5.04
N LEU A 120 2.55 -13.10 3.91
CA LEU A 120 3.13 -12.87 2.59
C LEU A 120 2.95 -11.41 2.18
N THR A 121 3.96 -10.82 1.55
CA THR A 121 3.89 -9.46 1.01
C THR A 121 3.58 -9.52 -0.49
N PHE A 122 2.49 -8.86 -0.90
CA PHE A 122 2.10 -8.68 -2.29
C PHE A 122 2.48 -7.27 -2.76
N VAL A 123 3.35 -7.16 -3.76
CA VAL A 123 3.77 -5.90 -4.37
C VAL A 123 3.00 -5.75 -5.68
N LEU A 124 1.98 -4.88 -5.67
CA LEU A 124 1.02 -4.72 -6.76
C LEU A 124 1.19 -3.31 -7.34
N THR A 125 1.80 -3.20 -8.51
CA THR A 125 2.14 -1.92 -9.13
C THR A 125 1.16 -1.53 -10.25
N HIS A 126 1.25 -0.29 -10.75
CA HIS A 126 0.34 0.20 -11.79
C HIS A 126 -1.10 0.26 -11.25
N ASP A 127 -1.29 1.10 -10.23
CA ASP A 127 -2.41 1.05 -9.29
C ASP A 127 -3.74 1.62 -9.80
N SER A 128 -3.73 2.47 -10.85
CA SER A 128 -4.91 3.24 -11.25
C SER A 128 -4.84 3.72 -12.70
N ILE A 129 -5.68 4.65 -13.08
CA ILE A 129 -5.69 5.32 -14.40
C ILE A 129 -4.36 5.99 -14.76
N GLY A 130 -3.49 6.25 -13.77
CA GLY A 130 -2.12 6.73 -13.97
C GLY A 130 -1.18 5.73 -14.66
N VAL A 131 -1.63 4.52 -14.99
CA VAL A 131 -0.95 3.57 -15.88
C VAL A 131 -0.79 4.18 -17.28
N GLY A 132 -1.79 4.87 -17.79
CA GLY A 132 -1.73 5.67 -19.02
C GLY A 132 -1.86 4.83 -20.28
N GLU A 133 -0.80 4.79 -21.10
CA GLU A 133 -0.81 4.22 -22.46
C GLU A 133 -1.13 2.72 -22.57
N ASP A 134 -0.98 1.95 -21.50
CA ASP A 134 -1.38 0.53 -21.48
C ASP A 134 -2.90 0.36 -21.57
N GLY A 135 -3.66 1.39 -21.21
CA GLY A 135 -5.10 1.50 -21.42
C GLY A 135 -5.94 0.63 -20.50
N PRO A 136 -7.26 0.52 -20.78
CA PRO A 136 -8.25 -0.04 -19.86
C PRO A 136 -8.06 -1.53 -19.53
N THR A 137 -7.30 -2.26 -20.32
CA THR A 137 -6.97 -3.66 -20.02
C THR A 137 -5.97 -3.81 -18.86
N HIS A 138 -5.28 -2.72 -18.48
CA HIS A 138 -4.27 -2.68 -17.44
C HIS A 138 -4.60 -1.68 -16.31
N GLU A 139 -5.68 -0.93 -16.46
CA GLU A 139 -6.17 0.05 -15.48
C GLU A 139 -7.14 -0.63 -14.49
N PRO A 140 -6.73 -0.88 -13.23
CA PRO A 140 -7.61 -1.48 -12.22
C PRO A 140 -8.72 -0.50 -11.82
N ILE A 141 -9.88 -1.04 -11.46
CA ILE A 141 -11.05 -0.29 -10.97
C ILE A 141 -11.57 -0.92 -9.67
N GLU A 142 -12.03 -2.18 -9.74
CA GLU A 142 -12.65 -2.90 -8.61
C GLU A 142 -11.63 -3.64 -7.74
N GLN A 143 -10.38 -3.82 -8.19
CA GLN A 143 -9.38 -4.64 -7.52
C GLN A 143 -9.07 -4.16 -6.10
N LEU A 144 -9.08 -2.84 -5.86
CA LEU A 144 -8.81 -2.30 -4.54
C LEU A 144 -9.94 -2.62 -3.56
N ALA A 145 -11.17 -2.43 -3.98
CA ALA A 145 -12.36 -2.81 -3.20
C ALA A 145 -12.40 -4.33 -2.94
N MET A 146 -12.04 -5.12 -3.94
CA MET A 146 -11.94 -6.59 -3.84
C MET A 146 -10.92 -7.02 -2.78
N LEU A 147 -9.74 -6.39 -2.73
CA LEU A 147 -8.73 -6.72 -1.72
C LEU A 147 -9.15 -6.24 -0.33
N ARG A 148 -9.66 -5.02 -0.19
CA ARG A 148 -10.18 -4.46 1.08
C ARG A 148 -11.38 -5.27 1.64
N ALA A 149 -12.11 -5.98 0.79
CA ALA A 149 -13.19 -6.86 1.23
C ALA A 149 -12.70 -8.19 1.84
N MET A 150 -11.39 -8.50 1.78
CA MET A 150 -10.82 -9.73 2.37
C MET A 150 -10.51 -9.55 3.86
N PRO A 151 -11.13 -10.29 4.77
CA PRO A 151 -10.73 -10.27 6.18
C PRO A 151 -9.28 -10.71 6.35
N ASN A 152 -8.57 -10.10 7.30
CA ASN A 152 -7.17 -10.36 7.62
C ASN A 152 -6.19 -10.16 6.45
N LEU A 153 -6.46 -9.20 5.57
CA LEU A 153 -5.52 -8.71 4.56
C LEU A 153 -5.36 -7.20 4.77
N ARG A 154 -4.15 -6.71 4.96
CA ARG A 154 -3.85 -5.27 4.99
C ARG A 154 -3.56 -4.78 3.59
N VAL A 155 -4.20 -3.69 3.20
CA VAL A 155 -4.05 -3.09 1.86
C VAL A 155 -3.53 -1.67 2.00
N PHE A 156 -2.27 -1.46 1.62
CA PHE A 156 -1.64 -0.14 1.61
C PHE A 156 -1.65 0.47 0.22
N ARG A 157 -2.12 1.70 0.12
CA ARG A 157 -2.01 2.53 -1.08
C ARG A 157 -1.32 3.85 -0.71
N PRO A 158 0.04 3.88 -0.71
CA PRO A 158 0.83 5.00 -0.21
C PRO A 158 0.92 6.15 -1.21
N CYS A 159 0.98 7.40 -0.71
CA CYS A 159 1.08 8.61 -1.51
C CYS A 159 2.53 9.08 -1.76
N ASP A 160 3.49 8.65 -0.96
CA ASP A 160 4.90 9.09 -1.03
C ASP A 160 5.87 8.09 -0.39
N ALA A 161 7.13 8.52 -0.21
CA ALA A 161 8.20 7.71 0.38
C ALA A 161 7.93 7.34 1.83
N THR A 162 7.40 8.25 2.63
CA THR A 162 7.10 8.03 4.04
C THR A 162 6.03 6.94 4.20
N GLU A 163 4.92 7.07 3.48
CA GLU A 163 3.86 6.06 3.51
C GLU A 163 4.29 4.72 2.89
N THR A 164 5.13 4.75 1.82
CA THR A 164 5.70 3.52 1.24
C THR A 164 6.60 2.80 2.25
N SER A 165 7.38 3.54 3.02
CA SER A 165 8.20 2.97 4.09
C SER A 165 7.33 2.37 5.19
N ALA A 166 6.28 3.08 5.63
CA ALA A 166 5.32 2.58 6.63
C ALA A 166 4.67 1.26 6.16
N ALA A 167 4.30 1.15 4.87
CA ALA A 167 3.75 -0.06 4.29
C ALA A 167 4.72 -1.24 4.37
N TRP A 168 6.00 -1.04 4.01
CA TRP A 168 7.03 -2.07 4.09
C TRP A 168 7.38 -2.45 5.53
N LEU A 169 7.47 -1.47 6.45
CA LEU A 169 7.68 -1.73 7.87
C LEU A 169 6.55 -2.60 8.44
N THR A 170 5.31 -2.26 8.12
CA THR A 170 4.13 -3.06 8.52
C THR A 170 4.20 -4.48 7.94
N ALA A 171 4.54 -4.61 6.65
CA ALA A 171 4.67 -5.92 6.01
C ALA A 171 5.79 -6.74 6.64
N ALA A 172 6.98 -6.16 6.86
CA ALA A 172 8.13 -6.84 7.43
C ALA A 172 7.93 -7.25 8.90
N SER A 173 7.20 -6.47 9.69
CA SER A 173 6.89 -6.77 11.09
C SER A 173 5.69 -7.69 11.28
N SER A 174 4.89 -7.95 10.25
CA SER A 174 3.70 -8.79 10.37
C SER A 174 4.05 -10.26 10.64
N GLU A 175 3.34 -10.88 11.58
CA GLU A 175 3.51 -12.30 11.92
C GLU A 175 2.42 -13.20 11.31
N LYS A 176 1.21 -12.67 11.12
CA LYS A 176 0.02 -13.46 10.76
C LYS A 176 -0.87 -12.82 9.70
N THR A 177 -0.59 -11.60 9.31
CA THR A 177 -1.44 -10.85 8.37
C THR A 177 -0.67 -10.56 7.10
N PRO A 178 -1.11 -11.05 5.93
CA PRO A 178 -0.54 -10.66 4.66
C PRO A 178 -0.76 -9.17 4.38
N THR A 179 0.14 -8.57 3.61
CA THR A 179 0.07 -7.16 3.26
C THR A 179 0.17 -6.98 1.75
N ALA A 180 -0.77 -6.28 1.16
CA ALA A 180 -0.74 -5.85 -0.23
C ALA A 180 -0.32 -4.38 -0.32
N LEU A 181 0.74 -4.09 -1.06
CA LEU A 181 1.20 -2.74 -1.39
C LEU A 181 0.72 -2.41 -2.80
N VAL A 182 -0.16 -1.44 -2.92
CA VAL A 182 -0.76 -0.97 -4.17
C VAL A 182 -0.05 0.31 -4.59
N LEU A 183 0.76 0.24 -5.66
CA LEU A 183 1.82 1.21 -5.94
C LEU A 183 1.68 1.85 -7.32
N THR A 184 1.98 3.13 -7.41
CA THR A 184 1.85 3.91 -8.65
C THR A 184 2.91 3.56 -9.70
N ARG A 185 2.55 3.71 -10.98
CA ARG A 185 3.48 3.79 -12.11
C ARG A 185 4.03 5.22 -12.26
N GLN A 186 3.15 6.20 -12.17
CA GLN A 186 3.47 7.62 -12.28
C GLN A 186 4.23 8.13 -11.06
N ASN A 187 4.99 9.20 -11.26
CA ASN A 187 5.69 9.88 -10.18
C ASN A 187 4.71 10.72 -9.36
N LEU A 188 4.86 10.68 -8.04
CA LEU A 188 4.13 11.49 -7.09
C LEU A 188 5.08 12.46 -6.41
N ALA A 189 4.62 13.69 -6.14
CA ALA A 189 5.37 14.64 -5.34
C ALA A 189 5.40 14.23 -3.86
N PRO A 190 6.47 14.58 -3.10
CA PRO A 190 6.44 14.42 -1.65
C PRO A 190 5.35 15.30 -1.05
N ILE A 191 4.60 14.78 -0.08
CA ILE A 191 3.50 15.50 0.56
C ILE A 191 3.96 16.08 1.89
N THR A 192 3.86 17.41 2.03
CA THR A 192 4.10 18.09 3.32
C THR A 192 3.11 17.57 4.36
N GLY A 193 3.60 17.18 5.54
CA GLY A 193 2.77 16.61 6.60
C GLY A 193 2.69 15.08 6.59
N SER A 194 3.19 14.42 5.52
CA SER A 194 3.39 12.98 5.55
C SER A 194 4.33 12.57 6.68
N SER A 195 3.95 11.56 7.47
CA SER A 195 4.65 11.21 8.70
C SER A 195 4.51 9.74 9.08
N ARG A 196 5.23 9.32 10.13
CA ARG A 196 5.12 7.97 10.71
C ARG A 196 3.71 7.61 11.22
N GLU A 197 2.81 8.59 11.35
CA GLU A 197 1.39 8.33 11.64
C GLU A 197 0.72 7.43 10.58
N ALA A 198 1.29 7.33 9.38
CA ALA A 198 0.90 6.37 8.36
C ALA A 198 0.88 4.90 8.85
N LEU A 199 1.69 4.56 9.87
CA LEU A 199 1.66 3.25 10.55
C LEU A 199 0.34 2.97 11.28
N LYS A 200 -0.48 4.01 11.52
CA LYS A 200 -1.83 3.89 12.10
C LYS A 200 -2.92 3.67 11.03
N GLY A 201 -2.54 3.69 9.75
CA GLY A 201 -3.44 3.38 8.63
C GLY A 201 -4.28 4.54 8.10
N GLY A 202 -4.52 5.57 8.90
CA GLY A 202 -5.19 6.81 8.53
C GLY A 202 -4.84 7.91 9.52
N TYR A 203 -4.52 9.10 9.02
CA TYR A 203 -4.06 10.23 9.84
C TYR A 203 -4.34 11.57 9.17
N VAL A 204 -4.34 12.64 9.98
CA VAL A 204 -4.47 14.00 9.47
C VAL A 204 -3.14 14.41 8.85
N ILE A 205 -3.11 14.61 7.53
CA ILE A 205 -1.90 15.02 6.81
C ILE A 205 -1.80 16.54 6.65
N ASP A 206 -2.94 17.23 6.61
CA ASP A 206 -3.00 18.69 6.54
C ASP A 206 -4.28 19.17 7.25
N ASP A 207 -4.14 19.99 8.29
CA ASP A 207 -5.26 20.46 9.12
C ASP A 207 -5.54 21.96 8.92
N CYS A 208 -6.69 22.40 9.41
CA CYS A 208 -7.07 23.80 9.53
C CYS A 208 -7.04 24.29 10.98
N GLU A 209 -7.10 25.57 11.20
CA GLU A 209 -7.27 26.14 12.54
C GLU A 209 -8.70 25.89 13.08
N GLY A 210 -8.81 25.24 14.23
CA GLY A 210 -10.07 24.97 14.91
C GLY A 210 -10.80 23.75 14.36
N THR A 211 -12.13 23.79 14.33
CA THR A 211 -12.95 22.67 13.84
C THR A 211 -13.13 22.76 12.34
N PRO A 212 -12.79 21.71 11.55
CA PRO A 212 -13.05 21.70 10.12
C PRO A 212 -14.54 21.69 9.79
N GLU A 213 -14.91 22.35 8.71
CA GLU A 213 -16.26 22.31 8.14
C GLU A 213 -16.40 21.16 7.13
N VAL A 214 -15.29 20.82 6.45
CA VAL A 214 -15.17 19.76 5.45
C VAL A 214 -13.96 18.89 5.75
N ILE A 215 -14.10 17.58 5.53
CA ILE A 215 -12.96 16.64 5.56
C ILE A 215 -12.82 16.01 4.18
N LEU A 216 -11.64 16.14 3.59
CA LEU A 216 -11.23 15.44 2.37
C LEU A 216 -10.43 14.21 2.80
N ILE A 217 -10.81 13.02 2.30
CA ILE A 217 -10.16 11.75 2.64
C ILE A 217 -9.63 11.15 1.35
N ALA A 218 -8.34 10.84 1.28
CA ALA A 218 -7.74 10.28 0.07
C ALA A 218 -6.73 9.18 0.38
N SER A 219 -6.38 8.38 -0.60
CA SER A 219 -5.28 7.43 -0.56
C SER A 219 -4.41 7.55 -1.81
N GLY A 220 -3.15 7.15 -1.72
CA GLY A 220 -2.25 7.10 -2.87
C GLY A 220 -2.12 8.43 -3.62
N SER A 221 -2.18 8.36 -4.94
CA SER A 221 -2.00 9.53 -5.82
C SER A 221 -3.00 10.65 -5.58
N GLU A 222 -4.17 10.37 -5.04
CA GLU A 222 -5.23 11.37 -4.86
C GLU A 222 -5.06 12.22 -3.59
N VAL A 223 -4.10 11.87 -2.71
CA VAL A 223 -3.76 12.73 -1.55
C VAL A 223 -3.26 14.10 -2.01
N GLU A 224 -2.45 14.16 -3.08
CA GLU A 224 -2.00 15.43 -3.66
C GLU A 224 -3.19 16.27 -4.16
N LEU A 225 -4.20 15.65 -4.78
CA LEU A 225 -5.40 16.34 -5.22
C LEU A 225 -6.20 16.90 -4.04
N ALA A 226 -6.33 16.12 -2.95
CA ALA A 226 -7.01 16.57 -1.73
C ALA A 226 -6.33 17.77 -1.10
N VAL A 227 -4.97 17.79 -1.04
CA VAL A 227 -4.20 18.93 -0.53
C VAL A 227 -4.37 20.19 -1.41
N LYS A 228 -4.36 20.02 -2.73
CA LYS A 228 -4.62 21.12 -3.66
C LYS A 228 -6.05 21.68 -3.52
N ALA A 229 -7.06 20.79 -3.46
CA ALA A 229 -8.44 21.19 -3.25
C ALA A 229 -8.66 21.90 -1.91
N LYS A 230 -7.98 21.48 -0.83
CA LYS A 230 -7.98 22.20 0.44
C LYS A 230 -7.54 23.65 0.26
N ALA A 231 -6.40 23.88 -0.41
CA ALA A 231 -5.88 25.23 -0.60
C ALA A 231 -6.88 26.14 -1.36
N GLU A 232 -7.58 25.62 -2.36
CA GLU A 232 -8.59 26.36 -3.10
C GLU A 232 -9.83 26.68 -2.23
N LEU A 233 -10.34 25.68 -1.48
CA LEU A 233 -11.47 25.87 -0.59
C LEU A 233 -11.18 26.82 0.57
N GLU A 234 -9.96 26.81 1.12
CA GLU A 234 -9.54 27.74 2.16
C GLU A 234 -9.41 29.18 1.64
N ALA A 235 -9.01 29.35 0.38
CA ALA A 235 -9.02 30.67 -0.27
C ALA A 235 -10.44 31.25 -0.40
N GLU A 236 -11.46 30.40 -0.44
CA GLU A 236 -12.88 30.78 -0.41
C GLU A 236 -13.44 30.90 1.02
N GLY A 237 -12.64 30.66 2.05
CA GLY A 237 -13.01 30.83 3.46
C GLY A 237 -13.57 29.57 4.14
N THR A 238 -13.50 28.40 3.49
CA THR A 238 -13.97 27.13 4.07
C THR A 238 -12.83 26.47 4.87
N LYS A 239 -13.10 26.03 6.10
CA LYS A 239 -12.13 25.29 6.92
C LYS A 239 -12.08 23.82 6.51
N VAL A 240 -10.94 23.35 6.01
CA VAL A 240 -10.79 22.02 5.45
C VAL A 240 -9.67 21.24 6.14
N ARG A 241 -9.96 19.99 6.48
CA ARG A 241 -8.98 19.00 6.92
C ARG A 241 -8.75 17.99 5.80
N VAL A 242 -7.50 17.62 5.57
CA VAL A 242 -7.14 16.48 4.71
C VAL A 242 -6.67 15.31 5.57
N VAL A 243 -7.25 14.14 5.30
CA VAL A 243 -6.89 12.87 5.91
C VAL A 243 -6.30 11.96 4.83
N SER A 244 -5.07 11.53 5.01
CA SER A 244 -4.52 10.41 4.24
C SER A 244 -4.97 9.09 4.88
N MET A 245 -5.46 8.17 4.05
CA MET A 245 -5.98 6.85 4.44
C MET A 245 -5.23 5.74 3.69
N PRO A 246 -3.91 5.58 3.91
CA PRO A 246 -3.12 4.59 3.18
C PRO A 246 -3.52 3.14 3.47
N CYS A 247 -4.09 2.83 4.65
CA CYS A 247 -4.49 1.47 5.02
C CYS A 247 -5.73 1.49 5.93
N MET A 248 -6.88 1.20 5.37
CA MET A 248 -8.15 1.23 6.11
C MET A 248 -8.18 0.23 7.27
N GLU A 249 -7.60 -0.96 7.09
CA GLU A 249 -7.61 -2.02 8.08
C GLU A 249 -6.86 -1.60 9.35
N LEU A 250 -5.69 -0.99 9.22
CA LEU A 250 -4.93 -0.47 10.36
C LEU A 250 -5.64 0.70 11.05
N PHE A 251 -6.30 1.57 10.29
CA PHE A 251 -7.10 2.65 10.87
C PHE A 251 -8.24 2.12 11.73
N GLU A 252 -8.90 1.05 11.29
CA GLU A 252 -9.97 0.41 12.07
C GLU A 252 -9.46 -0.29 13.33
N GLU A 253 -8.20 -0.74 13.34
CA GLU A 253 -7.55 -1.31 14.54
C GLU A 253 -7.23 -0.25 15.61
N GLN A 254 -7.28 1.06 15.27
CA GLN A 254 -7.00 2.14 16.24
C GLN A 254 -8.10 2.31 17.27
N SER A 255 -7.77 2.96 18.38
CA SER A 255 -8.75 3.27 19.41
C SER A 255 -9.88 4.16 18.90
N ALA A 256 -11.03 4.10 19.55
CA ALA A 256 -12.18 4.95 19.19
C ALA A 256 -11.84 6.44 19.31
N GLU A 257 -11.02 6.81 20.30
CA GLU A 257 -10.55 8.17 20.54
C GLU A 257 -9.67 8.66 19.38
N TYR A 258 -8.75 7.82 18.90
CA TYR A 258 -7.90 8.17 17.76
C TYR A 258 -8.73 8.36 16.48
N ARG A 259 -9.62 7.41 16.19
CA ARG A 259 -10.48 7.51 15.01
C ARG A 259 -11.40 8.73 15.06
N GLU A 260 -11.91 9.08 16.24
CA GLU A 260 -12.71 10.29 16.45
C GLU A 260 -11.86 11.56 16.29
N ALA A 261 -10.60 11.56 16.71
CA ALA A 261 -9.70 12.70 16.53
C ALA A 261 -9.38 12.95 15.05
N VAL A 262 -9.20 11.88 14.26
CA VAL A 262 -8.91 11.98 12.82
C VAL A 262 -10.18 12.32 12.02
N LEU A 263 -11.29 11.62 12.28
CA LEU A 263 -12.58 11.75 11.59
C LEU A 263 -13.71 12.06 12.58
N PRO A 264 -13.78 13.30 13.12
CA PRO A 264 -14.78 13.69 14.10
C PRO A 264 -16.22 13.48 13.57
N ARG A 265 -17.06 12.75 14.30
CA ARG A 265 -18.45 12.45 13.89
C ARG A 265 -19.31 13.70 13.71
N ALA A 266 -18.96 14.79 14.40
CA ALA A 266 -19.65 16.07 14.27
C ALA A 266 -19.45 16.68 12.87
N VAL A 267 -18.36 16.37 12.17
CA VAL A 267 -18.07 16.87 10.81
C VAL A 267 -18.62 15.87 9.80
N ARG A 268 -19.78 16.17 9.23
CA ARG A 268 -20.51 15.27 8.33
C ARG A 268 -20.24 15.52 6.84
N LYS A 269 -19.78 16.72 6.48
CA LYS A 269 -19.37 17.03 5.11
C LYS A 269 -18.02 16.40 4.83
N ARG A 270 -18.04 15.21 4.24
CA ARG A 270 -16.83 14.42 3.93
C ARG A 270 -16.83 14.03 2.46
N VAL A 271 -15.67 14.14 1.83
CA VAL A 271 -15.48 13.72 0.44
C VAL A 271 -14.31 12.74 0.41
N ALA A 272 -14.54 11.54 -0.11
CA ALA A 272 -13.49 10.61 -0.44
C ALA A 272 -13.04 10.80 -1.89
N ILE A 273 -11.73 10.75 -2.12
CA ILE A 273 -11.11 10.99 -3.42
C ILE A 273 -10.17 9.82 -3.72
N GLU A 274 -10.53 8.98 -4.69
CA GLU A 274 -9.73 7.81 -5.09
C GLU A 274 -10.10 7.37 -6.52
N ALA A 275 -9.12 7.29 -7.42
CA ALA A 275 -9.31 6.97 -8.83
C ALA A 275 -9.60 5.47 -9.09
N LEU A 276 -10.57 4.88 -8.37
CA LEU A 276 -10.96 3.48 -8.40
C LEU A 276 -12.47 3.37 -8.10
N SER A 277 -12.96 2.20 -7.67
CA SER A 277 -14.37 2.04 -7.27
C SER A 277 -14.65 2.66 -5.91
N ASP A 278 -15.80 3.30 -5.75
CA ASP A 278 -16.29 3.91 -4.50
C ASP A 278 -16.63 2.89 -3.40
N PHE A 279 -16.62 1.60 -3.74
CA PHE A 279 -17.04 0.54 -2.83
C PHE A 279 -16.15 0.46 -1.57
N GLY A 280 -16.79 0.65 -0.42
CA GLY A 280 -16.11 0.68 0.90
C GLY A 280 -15.98 2.08 1.51
N TRP A 281 -16.01 3.16 0.72
CA TRP A 281 -15.88 4.52 1.22
C TRP A 281 -17.10 5.04 1.99
N GLY A 282 -18.28 4.50 1.75
CA GLY A 282 -19.51 4.88 2.44
C GLY A 282 -19.42 4.85 3.97
N LYS A 283 -18.57 3.95 4.53
CA LYS A 283 -18.29 3.87 5.97
C LYS A 283 -17.64 5.14 6.53
N TYR A 284 -16.81 5.82 5.73
CA TYR A 284 -16.03 6.99 6.14
C TYR A 284 -16.72 8.29 5.79
N VAL A 285 -17.37 8.37 4.63
CA VAL A 285 -18.05 9.58 4.18
C VAL A 285 -19.45 9.73 4.78
N GLY A 286 -20.11 8.62 5.09
CA GLY A 286 -21.47 8.62 5.63
C GLY A 286 -22.53 9.00 4.59
N LEU A 287 -23.78 9.27 5.06
CA LEU A 287 -24.91 9.57 4.19
C LEU A 287 -24.92 10.99 3.62
N ASP A 288 -24.19 11.92 4.24
CA ASP A 288 -24.13 13.33 3.82
C ASP A 288 -22.83 13.63 3.01
N GLY A 289 -21.98 12.64 2.88
CA GLY A 289 -20.72 12.77 2.16
C GLY A 289 -20.83 12.39 0.69
N ALA A 290 -19.71 12.54 -0.02
CA ALA A 290 -19.58 12.21 -1.43
C ALA A 290 -18.29 11.42 -1.72
N TYR A 291 -18.23 10.82 -2.91
CA TYR A 291 -17.06 10.20 -3.48
C TYR A 291 -16.77 10.80 -4.86
N VAL A 292 -15.50 11.01 -5.17
CA VAL A 292 -15.01 11.53 -6.45
C VAL A 292 -13.85 10.67 -6.96
#